data_29caf64dccc7afee49b5609b2704438a
#
_entry.id   29caf64dccc7afee49b5609b2704438a
#
_cell.length_a   1.000
_cell.length_b   1.000
_cell.length_c   1.000
_cell.angle_alpha   90.00
_cell.angle_beta   90.00
_cell.angle_gamma   90.00
#
_symmetry.space_group_name_H-M   'P 1'
#
loop_
_entity.id
_entity.type
_entity.pdbx_description
1 polymer ?
#
loop_
_entity_poly.entity_id
_entity_poly.type
_entity_poly.pdbx_seq_one_letter_code
_entity_poly.pdbx_strand_id
1 'polypeptide(L)'
;MPMLAVVRNVSDAPAEFVGRCKNEIEAINLCINLSGLSDEAIYTALNIDKGHFSRLRKGRGNFPSQKRLDLMGLCGNRAPVQYEAMRLNCDLIDKTKDEQIKALEAQLQQLRAA
;
A
#
# COMPACT_ATOMS: atom_id res chain seq x y z
N MET A 1 9.08 -11.19 15.49
CA MET A 1 8.98 -11.82 14.17
C MET A 1 9.33 -10.84 13.07
N PRO A 2 10.21 -11.20 12.21
CA PRO A 2 10.56 -10.29 11.14
C PRO A 2 9.44 -10.18 10.11
N MET A 3 9.11 -8.96 9.76
CA MET A 3 8.11 -8.68 8.74
C MET A 3 8.73 -8.53 7.35
N LEU A 4 10.02 -8.78 7.25
CA LEU A 4 10.79 -8.52 6.03
C LEU A 4 10.29 -9.27 4.81
N ALA A 5 9.86 -10.51 5.02
CA ALA A 5 9.42 -11.36 3.93
C ALA A 5 8.10 -10.93 3.31
N VAL A 6 7.31 -10.13 4.03
CA VAL A 6 5.95 -9.79 3.62
C VAL A 6 5.92 -8.77 2.51
N VAL A 7 6.95 -7.94 2.41
CA VAL A 7 6.98 -6.80 1.50
C VAL A 7 7.07 -7.23 0.03
N ARG A 8 7.61 -8.41 -0.25
CA ARG A 8 7.94 -8.81 -1.63
C ARG A 8 6.72 -9.10 -2.53
N ASN A 9 5.53 -9.31 -1.97
CA ASN A 9 4.34 -9.60 -2.76
C ASN A 9 3.31 -8.47 -2.71
N VAL A 10 3.78 -7.26 -2.44
CA VAL A 10 2.91 -6.10 -2.34
C VAL A 10 2.57 -5.60 -3.74
N SER A 11 1.30 -5.38 -3.99
CA SER A 11 0.81 -4.84 -5.26
C SER A 11 -0.04 -3.60 -5.02
N ASP A 12 -0.39 -2.90 -6.09
CA ASP A 12 -1.25 -1.72 -5.97
C ASP A 12 -2.68 -2.12 -5.68
N ALA A 13 -3.34 -1.35 -4.80
CA ALA A 13 -4.78 -1.39 -4.67
C ALA A 13 -5.41 -0.79 -5.94
N PRO A 14 -6.66 -1.15 -6.27
CA PRO A 14 -7.34 -0.55 -7.42
C PRO A 14 -7.39 0.98 -7.28
N ALA A 15 -6.95 1.67 -8.32
CA ALA A 15 -6.84 3.14 -8.31
C ALA A 15 -8.18 3.82 -8.00
N GLU A 16 -9.28 3.27 -8.49
CA GLU A 16 -10.60 3.84 -8.25
C GLU A 16 -10.99 3.80 -6.77
N PHE A 17 -10.58 2.76 -6.04
CA PHE A 17 -10.87 2.68 -4.61
C PHE A 17 -10.00 3.66 -3.82
N VAL A 18 -8.74 3.78 -4.19
CA VAL A 18 -7.84 4.75 -3.58
C VAL A 18 -8.36 6.17 -3.82
N GLY A 19 -8.84 6.44 -5.03
CA GLY A 19 -9.38 7.74 -5.39
C GLY A 19 -10.61 8.17 -4.61
N ARG A 20 -11.33 7.21 -4.02
CA ARG A 20 -12.51 7.50 -3.19
C ARG A 20 -12.15 7.80 -1.74
N CYS A 21 -10.91 7.54 -1.33
CA CYS A 21 -10.49 7.78 0.05
C CYS A 21 -10.38 9.28 0.30
N LYS A 22 -10.97 9.72 1.40
CA LYS A 22 -11.02 11.15 1.77
C LYS A 22 -9.92 11.53 2.75
N ASN A 23 -9.34 10.55 3.43
CA ASN A 23 -8.30 10.77 4.42
C ASN A 23 -7.44 9.52 4.56
N GLU A 24 -6.39 9.66 5.36
CA GLU A 24 -5.43 8.57 5.55
C GLU A 24 -6.06 7.32 6.17
N ILE A 25 -6.98 7.51 7.13
CA ILE A 25 -7.58 6.36 7.81
C ILE A 25 -8.45 5.55 6.84
N GLU A 26 -9.10 6.20 5.89
CA GLU A 26 -9.86 5.49 4.86
C GLU A 26 -8.94 4.66 3.98
N ALA A 27 -7.77 5.18 3.66
CA ALA A 27 -6.77 4.44 2.88
C ALA A 27 -6.22 3.24 3.67
N ILE A 28 -5.99 3.42 4.97
CA ILE A 28 -5.55 2.33 5.84
C ILE A 28 -6.65 1.27 5.94
N ASN A 29 -7.89 1.67 6.11
CA ASN A 29 -9.02 0.74 6.15
C ASN A 29 -9.19 0.01 4.82
N LEU A 30 -8.98 0.69 3.71
CA LEU A 30 -8.99 0.06 2.39
C LEU A 30 -7.90 -1.02 2.31
N CYS A 31 -6.70 -0.69 2.76
CA CYS A 31 -5.59 -1.63 2.79
C CYS A 31 -5.94 -2.90 3.56
N ILE A 32 -6.52 -2.74 4.73
CA ILE A 32 -6.94 -3.84 5.60
C ILE A 32 -8.06 -4.65 4.94
N ASN A 33 -9.07 -3.98 4.43
CA ASN A 33 -10.24 -4.65 3.84
C ASN A 33 -9.88 -5.47 2.61
N LEU A 34 -8.95 -4.98 1.79
CA LEU A 34 -8.49 -5.70 0.61
C LEU A 34 -7.64 -6.92 0.94
N SER A 35 -7.07 -6.97 2.14
CA SER A 35 -6.19 -8.06 2.54
C SER A 35 -6.91 -9.39 2.72
N GLY A 36 -8.19 -9.36 3.05
CA GLY A 36 -8.94 -10.54 3.41
C GLY A 36 -8.58 -11.09 4.79
N LEU A 37 -7.69 -10.44 5.52
CA LEU A 37 -7.30 -10.87 6.87
C LEU A 37 -8.26 -10.31 7.91
N SER A 38 -8.41 -11.06 9.01
CA SER A 38 -9.18 -10.56 10.14
C SER A 38 -8.42 -9.47 10.87
N ASP A 39 -9.14 -8.62 11.59
CA ASP A 39 -8.53 -7.62 12.43
C ASP A 39 -7.58 -8.26 13.46
N GLU A 40 -7.98 -9.40 14.04
CA GLU A 40 -7.15 -10.11 15.00
C GLU A 40 -5.82 -10.55 14.41
N ALA A 41 -5.84 -11.09 13.19
CA ALA A 41 -4.62 -11.49 12.51
C ALA A 41 -3.68 -10.29 12.32
N ILE A 42 -4.25 -9.14 11.97
CA ILE A 42 -3.47 -7.93 11.70
C ILE A 42 -2.89 -7.35 13.00
N TYR A 43 -3.73 -7.08 14.00
CA TYR A 43 -3.22 -6.43 15.21
C TYR A 43 -2.26 -7.34 15.99
N THR A 44 -2.45 -8.64 15.93
CA THR A 44 -1.53 -9.59 16.53
C THR A 44 -0.18 -9.55 15.82
N ALA A 45 -0.19 -9.61 14.49
CA ALA A 45 1.05 -9.58 13.70
C ALA A 45 1.81 -8.26 13.87
N LEU A 46 1.10 -7.15 13.97
CA LEU A 46 1.70 -5.82 14.13
C LEU A 46 2.00 -5.47 15.59
N ASN A 47 1.62 -6.34 16.51
CA ASN A 47 1.80 -6.10 17.95
C ASN A 47 1.14 -4.80 18.41
N ILE A 48 -0.11 -4.59 17.97
CA ILE A 48 -0.95 -3.47 18.37
C ILE A 48 -2.01 -4.02 19.30
N ASP A 49 -2.27 -3.31 20.41
CA ASP A 49 -3.33 -3.67 21.34
C ASP A 49 -4.69 -3.67 20.65
N LYS A 50 -5.52 -4.66 20.95
CA LYS A 50 -6.85 -4.82 20.34
C LYS A 50 -7.70 -3.56 20.43
N GLY A 51 -7.79 -2.97 21.63
CA GLY A 51 -8.59 -1.77 21.84
C GLY A 51 -8.05 -0.57 21.05
N HIS A 52 -6.74 -0.43 21.04
CA HIS A 52 -6.08 0.63 20.28
C HIS A 52 -6.34 0.45 18.76
N PHE A 53 -6.19 -0.77 18.26
CA PHE A 53 -6.46 -1.07 16.85
C PHE A 53 -7.91 -0.74 16.47
N SER A 54 -8.85 -1.12 17.32
CA SER A 54 -10.27 -0.82 17.10
C SER A 54 -10.52 0.68 16.99
N ARG A 55 -9.89 1.47 17.86
CA ARG A 55 -10.01 2.94 17.81
C ARG A 55 -9.39 3.49 16.52
N LEU A 56 -8.24 2.98 16.11
CA LEU A 56 -7.60 3.40 14.87
C LEU A 56 -8.49 3.14 13.65
N ARG A 57 -9.14 1.98 13.61
CA ARG A 57 -10.07 1.63 12.53
C ARG A 57 -11.25 2.61 12.43
N LYS A 58 -11.64 3.20 13.55
CA LYS A 58 -12.73 4.18 13.62
C LYS A 58 -12.27 5.61 13.41
N GLY A 59 -10.99 5.81 13.11
CA GLY A 59 -10.43 7.14 12.90
C GLY A 59 -10.09 7.90 14.16
N ARG A 60 -9.96 7.21 15.27
CA ARG A 60 -9.61 7.81 16.56
C ARG A 60 -8.13 7.61 16.83
N GLY A 61 -7.35 8.67 16.63
CA GLY A 61 -5.91 8.63 16.77
C GLY A 61 -5.21 8.40 15.44
N ASN A 62 -3.90 8.38 15.50
CA ASN A 62 -3.06 8.24 14.30
C ASN A 62 -2.45 6.84 14.27
N PHE A 63 -2.45 6.24 13.08
CA PHE A 63 -1.81 4.94 12.91
C PHE A 63 -0.30 5.11 13.12
N PRO A 64 0.36 4.23 13.90
CA PRO A 64 1.80 4.36 14.14
C PRO A 64 2.59 4.32 12.84
N SER A 65 3.36 5.36 12.59
CA SER A 65 4.10 5.50 11.32
C SER A 65 5.08 4.37 11.10
N GLN A 66 5.70 3.86 12.17
CA GLN A 66 6.65 2.75 12.07
C GLN A 66 6.00 1.43 11.64
N LYS A 67 4.68 1.32 11.81
CA LYS A 67 3.94 0.09 11.49
C LYS A 67 3.20 0.15 10.17
N ARG A 68 3.23 1.30 9.49
CA ARG A 68 2.56 1.46 8.19
C ARG A 68 3.17 0.57 7.12
N LEU A 69 4.49 0.50 7.09
CA LEU A 69 5.20 -0.35 6.13
C LEU A 69 4.88 -1.83 6.37
N ASP A 70 4.92 -2.24 7.62
CA ASP A 70 4.59 -3.62 8.00
C ASP A 70 3.14 -3.95 7.67
N LEU A 71 2.23 -2.99 7.88
CA LEU A 71 0.83 -3.16 7.52
C LEU A 71 0.67 -3.44 6.03
N MET A 72 1.29 -2.63 5.19
CA MET A 72 1.21 -2.80 3.75
C MET A 72 1.82 -4.12 3.30
N GLY A 73 2.95 -4.49 3.87
CA GLY A 73 3.59 -5.77 3.61
C GLY A 73 2.69 -6.94 3.99
N LEU A 74 2.07 -6.87 5.16
CA LEU A 74 1.17 -7.91 5.66
C LEU A 74 -0.10 -8.01 4.81
N CYS A 75 -0.70 -6.88 4.48
CA CYS A 75 -1.95 -6.83 3.73
C CYS A 75 -1.75 -7.03 2.22
N GLY A 76 -0.54 -6.89 1.73
CA GLY A 76 -0.22 -7.15 0.34
C GLY A 76 -0.59 -6.05 -0.64
N ASN A 77 -0.83 -4.84 -0.16
CA ASN A 77 -1.14 -3.71 -1.05
C ASN A 77 -0.60 -2.39 -0.51
N ARG A 78 -0.51 -1.41 -1.38
CA ARG A 78 0.10 -0.11 -1.13
C ARG A 78 -0.93 1.02 -0.97
N ALA A 79 -2.17 0.73 -0.63
CA ALA A 79 -3.23 1.74 -0.59
C ALA A 79 -2.84 3.02 0.18
N PRO A 80 -2.24 2.96 1.38
CA PRO A 80 -1.86 4.18 2.08
C PRO A 80 -0.86 5.05 1.31
N VAL A 81 0.16 4.44 0.70
CA VAL A 81 1.16 5.18 -0.08
C VAL A 81 0.55 5.72 -1.37
N GLN A 82 -0.31 4.94 -2.01
CA GLN A 82 -1.02 5.39 -3.21
C GLN A 82 -1.89 6.60 -2.92
N TYR A 83 -2.55 6.60 -1.77
CA TYR A 83 -3.36 7.73 -1.33
C TYR A 83 -2.49 8.98 -1.15
N GLU A 84 -1.35 8.84 -0.50
CA GLU A 84 -0.42 9.95 -0.30
C GLU A 84 0.10 10.49 -1.64
N ALA A 85 0.48 9.60 -2.55
CA ALA A 85 0.93 10.00 -3.89
C ALA A 85 -0.16 10.77 -4.64
N MET A 86 -1.39 10.29 -4.57
CA MET A 86 -2.53 10.96 -5.19
C MET A 86 -2.72 12.37 -4.63
N ARG A 87 -2.63 12.52 -3.31
CA ARG A 87 -2.78 13.82 -2.64
C ARG A 87 -1.66 14.78 -2.99
N LEU A 88 -0.49 14.26 -3.31
CA LEU A 88 0.68 15.05 -3.71
C LEU A 88 0.75 15.24 -5.23
N ASN A 89 -0.25 14.77 -5.94
CA ASN A 89 -0.33 14.84 -7.40
C ASN A 89 0.87 14.14 -8.06
N CYS A 90 1.19 12.96 -7.55
CA CYS A 90 2.27 12.11 -8.05
C CYS A 90 1.74 10.75 -8.44
N ASP A 91 2.47 10.07 -9.30
CA ASP A 91 2.20 8.67 -9.61
C ASP A 91 3.17 7.77 -8.86
N LEU A 92 2.66 6.67 -8.36
CA LEU A 92 3.47 5.64 -7.73
C LEU A 92 3.68 4.53 -8.76
N ILE A 93 4.93 4.33 -9.16
CA ILE A 93 5.29 3.34 -10.17
C ILE A 93 6.18 2.28 -9.52
N ASP A 94 5.73 1.03 -9.59
CA ASP A 94 6.47 -0.09 -9.09
C ASP A 94 7.72 -0.33 -9.96
N LYS A 95 8.79 -0.79 -9.35
CA LYS A 95 10.08 -0.98 -10.04
C LYS A 95 9.97 -1.92 -11.23
N THR A 96 9.20 -2.98 -11.10
CA THR A 96 9.00 -3.95 -12.17
C THR A 96 8.35 -3.28 -13.38
N LYS A 97 7.32 -2.47 -13.14
CA LYS A 97 6.64 -1.73 -14.21
C LYS A 97 7.57 -0.69 -14.82
N ASP A 98 8.36 -0.01 -14.02
CA ASP A 98 9.32 0.99 -14.48
C ASP A 98 10.37 0.32 -15.40
N GLU A 99 10.87 -0.84 -15.00
CA GLU A 99 11.81 -1.61 -15.81
C GLU A 99 11.20 -2.03 -17.15
N GLN A 100 9.94 -2.46 -17.13
CA GLN A 100 9.20 -2.82 -18.34
C GLN A 100 9.04 -1.64 -19.28
N ILE A 101 8.70 -0.47 -18.74
CA ILE A 101 8.55 0.76 -19.52
C ILE A 101 9.88 1.14 -20.16
N LYS A 102 10.95 1.09 -19.42
CA LYS A 102 12.29 1.39 -19.94
C LYS A 102 12.71 0.43 -21.03
N ALA A 103 12.41 -0.84 -20.87
CA ALA A 103 12.69 -1.85 -21.88
C ALA A 103 11.92 -1.58 -23.17
N LEU A 104 10.64 -1.24 -23.06
CA LEU A 104 9.80 -0.91 -24.22
C LEU A 104 10.28 0.36 -24.92
N GLU A 105 10.67 1.37 -24.16
CA GLU A 105 11.23 2.60 -24.71
C GLU A 105 12.51 2.34 -25.50
N ALA A 106 13.39 1.48 -24.97
CA ALA A 106 14.62 1.09 -25.64
C ALA A 106 14.33 0.38 -26.97
N GLN A 107 13.34 -0.52 -27.00
CA GLN A 107 12.92 -1.21 -28.21
C GLN A 107 12.37 -0.25 -29.26
N LEU A 108 11.54 0.70 -28.83
CA LEU A 108 11.00 1.71 -29.72
C LEU A 108 12.11 2.56 -30.34
N GLN A 109 13.10 2.92 -29.53
CA GLN A 109 14.22 3.70 -30.02
C GLN A 109 15.06 2.94 -31.05
N GLN A 110 15.25 1.65 -30.84
CA GLN A 110 15.92 0.79 -31.81
C GLN A 110 15.16 0.73 -33.14
N LEU A 111 13.84 0.58 -33.07
CA LEU A 111 12.99 0.55 -34.26
C LEU A 111 13.03 1.86 -35.02
N ARG A 112 13.08 2.99 -34.32
CA ARG A 112 13.17 4.31 -34.94
C ARG A 112 14.53 4.55 -35.58
N ALA A 113 15.57 3.95 -35.05
CA ALA A 113 16.94 4.10 -35.57
C ALA A 113 17.19 3.22 -36.80
N ALA A 114 16.37 2.21 -36.98
CA ALA A 114 16.46 1.35 -38.16
C ALA A 114 15.70 1.98 -39.36
#